data_53acd9c2ad51340493d2fdce126badfb
#
_entry.id   53acd9c2ad51340493d2fdce126badfb
#
_cell.length_a   1.000
_cell.length_b   1.000
_cell.length_c   1.000
_cell.angle_alpha   90.00
_cell.angle_beta   90.00
_cell.angle_gamma   90.00
#
_symmetry.space_group_name_H-M   'P 1'
#
loop_
_entity.id
_entity.type
_entity.pdbx_description
1 polymer ?
#
loop_
_entity_poly.entity_id
_entity_poly.type
_entity_poly.pdbx_seq_one_letter_code
_entity_poly.pdbx_strand_id
1 'polypeptide(L)' 'MKIIVDMMGGDNAPLAVLEGAAAAVKEYGVQLIGVGDEAIVRKTAADNNISLDGIELVNCT' A
#
# COMPACT_ATOMS: atom_id res chain seq x y z
N MET A 1 8.26 10.14 -9.87
CA MET A 1 8.27 10.50 -8.43
C MET A 1 7.98 9.28 -7.60
N LYS A 2 8.76 9.07 -6.54
CA LYS A 2 8.55 7.95 -5.61
C LYS A 2 8.12 8.51 -4.26
N ILE A 3 7.09 7.92 -3.70
CA ILE A 3 6.55 8.34 -2.40
C ILE A 3 6.62 7.17 -1.45
N ILE A 4 7.15 7.38 -0.27
CA ILE A 4 7.25 6.35 0.77
C ILE A 4 6.05 6.49 1.69
N VAL A 5 5.33 5.38 1.91
CA VAL A 5 4.12 5.38 2.72
C VAL A 5 4.23 4.31 3.80
N ASP A 6 3.92 4.69 5.04
CA ASP A 6 3.81 3.73 6.15
C ASP A 6 2.46 3.01 6.03
N MET A 7 2.51 1.75 5.63
CA MET A 7 1.30 0.96 5.41
C MET A 7 0.60 0.55 6.70
N MET A 8 1.30 0.63 7.82
CA MET A 8 0.77 0.20 9.12
C MET A 8 0.36 1.38 10.01
N GLY A 9 0.38 2.59 9.46
CA GLY A 9 0.00 3.77 10.23
C GLY A 9 -1.51 3.95 10.33
N GLY A 10 -2.00 4.30 11.52
CA GLY A 10 -3.40 4.59 11.74
C GLY A 10 -4.22 3.40 12.22
N ASP A 11 -5.45 3.68 12.63
CA ASP A 11 -6.32 2.68 13.25
C ASP A 11 -6.90 1.68 12.25
N ASN A 12 -7.04 2.08 10.99
CA ASN A 12 -7.62 1.23 9.96
C ASN A 12 -6.58 0.68 8.99
N ALA A 13 -5.31 0.73 9.39
CA ALA A 13 -4.23 0.19 8.56
C ALA A 13 -4.26 -1.34 8.59
N PRO A 14 -3.84 -1.98 7.52
CA PRO A 14 -3.32 -1.34 6.32
C PRO A 14 -4.39 -1.02 5.25
N LEU A 15 -5.64 -1.43 5.46
CA LEU A 15 -6.66 -1.33 4.42
C LEU A 15 -6.87 0.10 3.92
N ALA A 16 -7.10 1.04 4.84
CA ALA A 16 -7.35 2.43 4.45
C ALA A 16 -6.16 3.04 3.70
N VAL A 17 -4.95 2.75 4.17
CA VAL A 17 -3.73 3.25 3.53
C VAL A 17 -3.56 2.62 2.16
N LEU A 18 -3.83 1.32 2.02
CA LEU A 18 -3.75 0.61 0.75
C LEU A 18 -4.73 1.17 -0.27
N GLU A 19 -5.96 1.41 0.14
CA GLU A 19 -6.97 1.97 -0.75
C GLU A 19 -6.54 3.35 -1.27
N GLY A 20 -6.05 4.20 -0.37
CA GLY A 20 -5.54 5.52 -0.76
C GLY A 20 -4.33 5.43 -1.68
N ALA A 21 -3.41 4.53 -1.37
CA ALA A 21 -2.21 4.34 -2.17
C ALA A 21 -2.54 3.85 -3.58
N ALA A 22 -3.41 2.85 -3.69
CA ALA A 22 -3.81 2.31 -4.98
C ALA A 22 -4.52 3.38 -5.82
N ALA A 23 -5.38 4.19 -5.20
CA ALA A 23 -6.05 5.27 -5.89
C ALA A 23 -5.06 6.32 -6.39
N ALA A 24 -4.06 6.67 -5.59
CA ALA A 24 -3.04 7.64 -5.97
C ALA A 24 -2.21 7.16 -7.16
N VAL A 25 -1.82 5.89 -7.17
CA VAL A 25 -1.08 5.32 -8.29
C VAL A 25 -1.92 5.38 -9.56
N LYS A 26 -3.18 5.00 -9.47
CA LYS A 26 -4.08 4.97 -10.62
C LYS A 26 -4.35 6.38 -11.16
N GLU A 27 -4.58 7.33 -10.26
CA GLU A 27 -4.98 8.67 -10.66
C GLU A 27 -3.82 9.56 -11.07
N TYR A 28 -2.69 9.45 -10.35
CA TYR A 28 -1.56 10.36 -10.56
C TYR A 28 -0.37 9.70 -11.24
N GLY A 29 -0.39 8.38 -11.40
CA GLY A 29 0.72 7.68 -12.04
C GLY A 29 2.02 7.70 -11.25
N VAL A 30 1.95 7.92 -9.95
CA VAL A 30 3.13 7.94 -9.07
C VAL A 30 3.57 6.52 -8.73
N GLN A 31 4.83 6.37 -8.34
CA GLN A 31 5.34 5.12 -7.79
C GLN A 31 5.33 5.22 -6.28
N LEU A 32 4.78 4.22 -5.62
CA LEU A 32 4.73 4.20 -4.16
C LEU A 32 5.60 3.09 -3.60
N ILE A 33 6.24 3.37 -2.48
CA ILE A 33 6.97 2.38 -1.70
C ILE A 33 6.22 2.23 -0.39
N GLY A 34 5.60 1.08 -0.18
CA GLY A 34 4.86 0.79 1.04
C GLY A 34 5.74 0.06 2.03
N VAL A 35 5.89 0.63 3.21
CA VAL A 35 6.71 0.05 4.27
C VAL A 35 5.79 -0.52 5.34
N GLY A 36 6.00 -1.78 5.71
CA GLY A 36 5.20 -2.42 6.74
C GLY A 36 5.34 -3.93 6.69
N ASP A 37 4.40 -4.63 7.31
CA ASP A 37 4.38 -6.08 7.27
C ASP A 37 3.86 -6.53 5.90
N GLU A 38 4.78 -7.00 5.06
CA GLU A 38 4.46 -7.34 3.68
C GLU A 38 3.37 -8.42 3.59
N ALA A 39 3.42 -9.43 4.46
CA ALA A 39 2.45 -10.51 4.43
C ALA A 39 1.03 -10.00 4.71
N ILE A 40 0.89 -9.13 5.70
CA ILE A 40 -0.39 -8.53 6.06
C ILE A 40 -0.90 -7.64 4.94
N VAL A 41 -0.02 -6.82 4.37
CA VAL A 41 -0.39 -5.91 3.29
C VAL A 41 -0.87 -6.70 2.07
N ARG A 42 -0.13 -7.75 1.68
CA ARG A 42 -0.51 -8.57 0.52
C ARG A 42 -1.83 -9.29 0.75
N LYS A 43 -2.04 -9.80 1.96
CA LYS A 43 -3.28 -10.48 2.29
C LYS A 43 -4.46 -9.51 2.25
N THR A 44 -4.29 -8.33 2.83
CA THR A 44 -5.34 -7.30 2.82
C THR A 44 -5.69 -6.90 1.40
N ALA A 45 -4.69 -6.72 0.56
CA ALA A 45 -4.92 -6.37 -0.84
C ALA A 45 -5.71 -7.47 -1.56
N ALA A 46 -5.31 -8.73 -1.36
CA ALA A 46 -5.99 -9.86 -1.99
C ALA A 46 -7.43 -10.00 -1.52
N ASP A 47 -7.66 -9.85 -0.22
CA ASP A 47 -9.00 -9.98 0.36
C ASP A 47 -9.95 -8.89 -0.12
N ASN A 48 -9.43 -7.76 -0.54
CA ASN A 48 -10.23 -6.60 -0.94
C ASN A 48 -10.09 -6.27 -2.42
N ASN A 49 -9.49 -7.15 -3.20
CA ASN A 49 -9.29 -6.97 -4.64
C ASN A 49 -8.56 -5.67 -4.98
N ILE A 50 -7.57 -5.31 -4.19
CA ILE A 50 -6.77 -4.11 -4.42
C ILE A 50 -5.52 -4.49 -5.19
N SER A 51 -5.27 -3.83 -6.32
CA SER A 51 -4.06 -4.05 -7.11
C SER A 51 -2.86 -3.42 -6.43
N LEU A 52 -1.75 -4.16 -6.39
CA LEU A 52 -0.48 -3.65 -5.89
C LEU A 52 0.43 -3.14 -7.02
N ASP A 53 -0.09 -3.02 -8.22
CA ASP A 53 0.66 -2.47 -9.35
C ASP A 53 1.07 -1.03 -9.05
N GLY A 54 2.35 -0.74 -9.23
CA GLY A 54 2.89 0.58 -8.93
C GLY A 54 3.25 0.78 -7.47
N ILE A 55 3.03 -0.24 -6.63
CA ILE A 55 3.38 -0.19 -5.21
C ILE A 55 4.47 -1.23 -4.93
N GLU A 56 5.64 -0.75 -4.52
CA GLU A 56 6.71 -1.63 -4.08
C GLU A 56 6.58 -1.84 -2.57
N LEU A 57 6.59 -3.07 -2.13
CA LEU A 57 6.48 -3.37 -0.71
C LEU A 57 7.84 -3.65 -0.11
N VAL A 58 8.13 -2.98 1.00
CA VAL A 58 9.35 -3.20 1.78
C VAL A 58 8.93 -3.72 3.14
N ASN A 59 9.35 -4.94 3.45
CA ASN A 59 8.99 -5.56 4.72
C ASN A 59 9.73 -4.87 5.86
N CYS A 60 8.95 -4.44 6.85
CA CYS A 60 9.49 -3.79 8.04
C CYS A 60 8.73 -4.34 9.25
N THR A 61 9.42 -5.07 10.08
CA THR A 61 8.84 -5.65 11.31
C THR A 61 9.30 -4.91 12.54
#